data_a5286a69b2759e2901c0d2f3697e1111
#
_entry.id   a5286a69b2759e2901c0d2f3697e1111
#
_cell.length_a   1.000
_cell.length_b   1.000
_cell.length_c   1.000
_cell.angle_alpha   90.00
_cell.angle_beta   90.00
_cell.angle_gamma   90.00
#
_symmetry.space_group_name_H-M   'P 1'
#
loop_
_entity.id
_entity.type
_entity.pdbx_description
1 polymer ?
#
loop_
_entity_poly.entity_id
_entity_poly.type
_entity_poly.pdbx_seq_one_letter_code
_entity_poly.pdbx_strand_id
1 'polypeptide(L)'
;MKYLIFFFILLATACNSPKNDTALEGVYTASYEHEFGRNTDTLTLKKANNGNGVYQITRHTGLIKKLDGKEFPKEVSIKNWVLDYNADKQILTEQKEGKVLVWDSNRLTLQLGDRSYKKISDL
;
A
#
# COMPACT_ATOMS: atom_id res chain seq x y z
N MET A 1 -35.55 17.73 50.88
CA MET A 1 -35.61 17.81 49.45
C MET A 1 -34.29 17.51 48.85
N LYS A 2 -34.21 16.45 48.15
CA LYS A 2 -32.96 16.01 47.54
C LYS A 2 -33.05 16.21 46.03
N TYR A 3 -32.27 17.05 45.54
CA TYR A 3 -32.13 17.21 44.09
C TYR A 3 -30.95 16.39 43.63
N LEU A 4 -31.24 15.27 43.08
CA LEU A 4 -30.24 14.48 42.38
C LEU A 4 -30.13 15.09 41.02
N ILE A 5 -29.16 15.96 40.88
CA ILE A 5 -28.73 16.36 39.57
C ILE A 5 -27.88 15.23 39.03
N PHE A 6 -28.52 14.36 38.32
CA PHE A 6 -27.80 13.39 37.55
C PHE A 6 -27.14 14.13 36.39
N PHE A 7 -25.91 14.53 36.65
CA PHE A 7 -25.07 15.01 35.60
C PHE A 7 -24.69 13.79 34.77
N PHE A 8 -25.48 13.53 33.76
CA PHE A 8 -25.12 12.57 32.73
C PHE A 8 -24.01 13.23 31.93
N ILE A 9 -22.78 13.00 32.37
CA ILE A 9 -21.64 13.28 31.53
C ILE A 9 -21.73 12.28 30.38
N LEU A 10 -22.31 12.72 29.31
CA LEU A 10 -22.18 12.05 28.03
C LEU A 10 -20.72 12.17 27.66
N LEU A 11 -19.95 11.20 28.07
CA LEU A 11 -18.65 10.97 27.46
C LEU A 11 -18.92 10.59 26.02
N ALA A 12 -19.02 11.61 25.20
CA ALA A 12 -18.84 11.43 23.79
C ALA A 12 -17.37 11.01 23.60
N THR A 13 -17.13 9.73 23.72
CA THR A 13 -15.92 9.16 23.16
C THR A 13 -16.02 9.38 21.66
N ALA A 14 -15.55 10.52 21.22
CA ALA A 14 -15.22 10.68 19.83
C ALA A 14 -14.14 9.62 19.55
N CYS A 15 -14.55 8.49 19.02
CA CYS A 15 -13.65 7.58 18.39
C CYS A 15 -13.11 8.26 17.14
N ASN A 16 -12.21 9.17 17.33
CA ASN A 16 -11.22 9.44 16.34
C ASN A 16 -10.32 8.21 16.33
N SER A 17 -10.72 7.20 15.58
CA SER A 17 -9.75 6.22 15.17
C SER A 17 -8.72 7.01 14.38
N PRO A 18 -7.49 7.13 14.87
CA PRO A 18 -6.44 7.68 14.07
C PRO A 18 -6.46 6.89 12.77
N LYS A 19 -6.50 7.58 11.65
CA LYS A 19 -6.27 6.96 10.35
C LYS A 19 -4.98 6.18 10.52
N ASN A 20 -5.11 4.86 10.56
CA ASN A 20 -4.04 4.01 10.98
C ASN A 20 -3.06 3.92 9.82
N ASP A 21 -2.09 4.83 9.80
CA ASP A 21 -0.99 4.80 8.82
C ASP A 21 -0.24 3.48 8.87
N THR A 22 -0.31 2.76 9.99
CA THR A 22 0.26 1.43 10.13
C THR A 22 -0.40 0.40 9.22
N ALA A 23 -1.67 0.60 8.85
CA ALA A 23 -2.35 -0.29 7.91
C ALA A 23 -1.82 -0.16 6.49
N LEU A 24 -1.20 0.96 6.16
CA LEU A 24 -0.60 1.20 4.85
C LEU A 24 0.71 0.42 4.67
N GLU A 25 1.51 0.30 5.72
CA GLU A 25 2.74 -0.47 5.66
C GLU A 25 2.47 -1.96 5.44
N GLY A 26 3.25 -2.59 4.61
CA GLY A 26 3.12 -4.02 4.37
C GLY A 26 3.69 -4.46 3.04
N VAL A 27 3.39 -5.69 2.70
CA VAL A 27 3.79 -6.31 1.46
C VAL A 27 2.58 -6.51 0.58
N TYR A 28 2.67 -6.03 -0.65
CA TYR A 28 1.59 -6.06 -1.65
C TYR A 28 2.07 -6.82 -2.88
N THR A 29 1.20 -7.59 -3.48
CA THR A 29 1.56 -8.37 -4.66
C THR A 29 0.51 -8.28 -5.76
N ALA A 30 0.98 -8.38 -6.99
CA ALA A 30 0.17 -8.54 -8.18
C ALA A 30 0.83 -9.53 -9.12
N SER A 31 0.05 -10.44 -9.67
CA SER A 31 0.51 -11.38 -10.67
C SER A 31 -0.31 -11.21 -11.92
N TYR A 32 0.33 -11.24 -13.07
CA TYR A 32 -0.37 -11.17 -14.34
C TYR A 32 0.36 -11.98 -15.39
N GLU A 33 -0.44 -12.63 -16.23
CA GLU A 33 0.05 -13.40 -17.35
C GLU A 33 -0.13 -12.59 -18.63
N HIS A 34 0.80 -12.77 -19.54
CA HIS A 34 0.73 -12.20 -20.87
C HIS A 34 1.26 -13.22 -21.88
N GLU A 35 1.18 -12.87 -23.14
CA GLU A 35 1.52 -13.77 -24.24
C GLU A 35 2.94 -14.35 -24.15
N PHE A 36 3.88 -13.59 -23.59
CA PHE A 36 5.28 -13.99 -23.51
C PHE A 36 5.72 -14.48 -22.14
N GLY A 37 4.81 -14.65 -21.20
CA GLY A 37 5.19 -15.15 -19.88
C GLY A 37 4.30 -14.68 -18.75
N ARG A 38 4.87 -14.70 -17.56
CA ARG A 38 4.19 -14.34 -16.32
C ARG A 38 5.06 -13.37 -15.51
N ASN A 39 4.43 -12.30 -15.04
CA ASN A 39 5.06 -11.36 -14.14
C ASN A 39 4.47 -11.48 -12.75
N THR A 40 5.32 -11.36 -11.75
CA THR A 40 4.92 -11.19 -10.36
C THR A 40 5.59 -9.94 -9.83
N ASP A 41 4.80 -8.97 -9.40
CA ASP A 41 5.28 -7.75 -8.76
C ASP A 41 5.02 -7.81 -7.27
N THR A 42 6.02 -7.49 -6.47
CA THR A 42 5.89 -7.38 -5.03
C THR A 42 6.35 -5.99 -4.61
N LEU A 43 5.48 -5.26 -3.93
CA LEU A 43 5.77 -3.96 -3.36
C LEU A 43 5.89 -4.08 -1.86
N THR A 44 7.05 -3.73 -1.31
CA THR A 44 7.23 -3.61 0.13
C THR A 44 7.17 -2.14 0.49
N LEU A 45 6.13 -1.76 1.22
CA LEU A 45 5.85 -0.38 1.60
C LEU A 45 6.16 -0.19 3.07
N LYS A 46 7.06 0.72 3.35
CA LYS A 46 7.43 1.08 4.72
C LYS A 46 7.56 2.58 4.90
N LYS A 47 7.31 3.03 6.11
CA LYS A 47 7.48 4.42 6.49
C LYS A 47 8.95 4.81 6.46
N ALA A 48 9.27 5.96 5.87
CA ALA A 48 10.63 6.48 5.89
C ALA A 48 10.97 7.01 7.29
N ASN A 49 12.23 6.82 7.70
CA ASN A 49 12.66 7.13 9.07
C ASN A 49 12.57 8.61 9.45
N ASN A 50 12.54 9.52 8.49
CA ASN A 50 12.70 10.95 8.72
C ASN A 50 11.47 11.79 8.40
N GLY A 51 10.34 11.18 8.05
CA GLY A 51 9.28 11.99 7.49
C GLY A 51 7.90 11.65 7.95
N ASN A 52 7.16 12.68 8.31
CA ASN A 52 5.73 12.58 8.43
C ASN A 52 5.14 12.47 7.03
N GLY A 53 4.54 11.32 6.72
CA GLY A 53 3.89 11.11 5.45
C GLY A 53 4.82 10.75 4.29
N VAL A 54 6.07 10.39 4.58
CA VAL A 54 7.00 9.89 3.56
C VAL A 54 7.16 8.39 3.68
N TYR A 55 7.02 7.70 2.56
CA TYR A 55 7.10 6.24 2.48
C TYR A 55 8.14 5.82 1.45
N GLN A 56 8.64 4.61 1.63
CA GLN A 56 9.53 3.96 0.69
C GLN A 56 8.89 2.69 0.17
N ILE A 57 8.97 2.50 -1.14
CA ILE A 57 8.56 1.24 -1.77
C ILE A 57 9.80 0.59 -2.38
N THR A 58 10.00 -0.68 -2.04
CA THR A 58 10.91 -1.55 -2.76
C THR A 58 10.08 -2.46 -3.65
N ARG A 59 10.25 -2.34 -4.95
CA ARG A 59 9.55 -3.14 -5.94
C ARG A 59 10.43 -4.26 -6.43
N HIS A 60 9.97 -5.48 -6.24
CA HIS A 60 10.57 -6.68 -6.82
C HIS A 60 9.69 -7.17 -7.96
N THR A 61 10.20 -7.11 -9.16
CA THR A 61 9.50 -7.66 -10.34
C THR A 61 10.15 -8.95 -10.75
N GLY A 62 9.40 -10.04 -10.70
CA GLY A 62 9.82 -11.33 -11.22
C GLY A 62 9.20 -11.56 -12.59
N LEU A 63 10.01 -11.91 -13.57
CA LEU A 63 9.56 -12.24 -14.91
C LEU A 63 9.99 -13.67 -15.26
N ILE A 64 9.02 -14.48 -15.62
CA ILE A 64 9.26 -15.80 -16.21
C ILE A 64 8.83 -15.72 -17.67
N LYS A 65 9.80 -15.72 -18.57
CA LYS A 65 9.56 -15.72 -20.02
C LYS A 65 9.17 -17.13 -20.46
N LYS A 66 8.23 -17.20 -21.38
CA LYS A 66 7.78 -18.43 -21.99
C LYS A 66 7.83 -18.27 -23.51
N LEU A 67 8.67 -19.07 -24.16
CA LEU A 67 8.82 -19.12 -25.60
C LEU A 67 8.73 -20.58 -26.05
N ASP A 68 7.89 -20.85 -27.06
CA ASP A 68 7.72 -22.17 -27.64
C ASP A 68 7.44 -23.28 -26.63
N GLY A 69 6.67 -22.97 -25.60
CA GLY A 69 6.32 -23.89 -24.52
C GLY A 69 7.42 -24.11 -23.47
N LYS A 70 8.57 -23.43 -23.61
CA LYS A 70 9.66 -23.51 -22.62
C LYS A 70 9.65 -22.29 -21.71
N GLU A 71 9.71 -22.54 -20.41
CA GLU A 71 9.94 -21.51 -19.41
C GLU A 71 11.44 -21.23 -19.26
N PHE A 72 11.79 -19.95 -19.24
CA PHE A 72 13.16 -19.50 -18.99
C PHE A 72 13.36 -19.24 -17.51
N PRO A 73 14.60 -19.19 -17.02
CA PRO A 73 14.89 -18.84 -15.64
C PRO A 73 14.28 -17.47 -15.28
N LYS A 74 13.81 -17.36 -14.06
CA LYS A 74 13.21 -16.13 -13.54
C LYS A 74 14.20 -14.98 -13.54
N GLU A 75 13.82 -13.88 -14.17
CA GLU A 75 14.55 -12.61 -14.08
C GLU A 75 13.94 -11.76 -12.97
N VAL A 76 14.78 -11.15 -12.15
CA VAL A 76 14.35 -10.29 -11.05
C VAL A 76 14.88 -8.89 -11.25
N SER A 77 14.00 -7.91 -11.15
CA SER A 77 14.33 -6.49 -11.18
C SER A 77 13.91 -5.85 -9.88
N ILE A 78 14.78 -4.99 -9.32
CA ILE A 78 14.52 -4.28 -8.06
C ILE A 78 14.54 -2.79 -8.33
N LYS A 79 13.50 -2.09 -7.88
CA LYS A 79 13.40 -0.63 -7.94
C LYS A 79 13.01 -0.09 -6.58
N ASN A 80 13.52 1.07 -6.24
CA ASN A 80 13.19 1.76 -5.00
C ASN A 80 12.56 3.11 -5.33
N TRP A 81 11.44 3.40 -4.66
CA TRP A 81 10.72 4.66 -4.80
C TRP A 81 10.58 5.34 -3.45
N VAL A 82 10.60 6.65 -3.46
CA VAL A 82 10.25 7.49 -2.32
C VAL A 82 8.96 8.22 -2.67
N LEU A 83 7.98 8.17 -1.77
CA LEU A 83 6.65 8.68 -2.04
C LEU A 83 6.16 9.56 -0.90
N ASP A 84 5.40 10.59 -1.26
CA ASP A 84 4.65 11.40 -0.33
C ASP A 84 3.22 10.89 -0.24
N TYR A 85 2.73 10.72 0.97
CA TYR A 85 1.38 10.24 1.22
C TYR A 85 0.44 11.38 1.59
N ASN A 86 -0.64 11.51 0.82
CA ASN A 86 -1.75 12.38 1.12
C ASN A 86 -2.88 11.56 1.76
N ALA A 87 -3.04 11.70 3.08
CA ALA A 87 -3.99 10.91 3.84
C ALA A 87 -5.45 11.25 3.49
N ASP A 88 -5.73 12.50 3.16
CA ASP A 88 -7.09 12.93 2.83
C ASP A 88 -7.60 12.31 1.53
N LYS A 89 -6.72 12.17 0.56
CA LYS A 89 -7.04 11.57 -0.74
C LYS A 89 -6.65 10.09 -0.84
N GLN A 90 -5.91 9.58 0.14
CA GLN A 90 -5.35 8.22 0.14
C GLN A 90 -4.50 7.95 -1.10
N ILE A 91 -3.62 8.88 -1.42
CA ILE A 91 -2.76 8.83 -2.59
C ILE A 91 -1.30 8.92 -2.18
N LEU A 92 -0.49 8.03 -2.74
CA LEU A 92 0.98 8.08 -2.66
C LEU A 92 1.51 8.63 -3.98
N THR A 93 2.33 9.66 -3.92
CA THR A 93 2.96 10.25 -5.11
C THR A 93 4.47 10.07 -5.04
N GLU A 94 5.01 9.41 -6.05
CA GLU A 94 6.43 9.17 -6.17
C GLU A 94 7.16 10.48 -6.51
N GLN A 95 8.27 10.76 -5.80
CA GLN A 95 8.91 12.08 -5.85
C GLN A 95 9.68 12.34 -7.13
N LYS A 96 10.22 11.31 -7.75
CA LYS A 96 11.16 11.46 -8.88
C LYS A 96 10.46 11.51 -10.24
N GLU A 97 9.52 10.61 -10.49
CA GLU A 97 8.81 10.48 -11.76
C GLU A 97 7.33 10.84 -11.68
N GLY A 98 6.83 11.08 -10.47
CA GLY A 98 5.45 11.46 -10.27
C GLY A 98 4.43 10.32 -10.39
N LYS A 99 4.86 9.07 -10.27
CA LYS A 99 3.92 7.94 -10.25
C LYS A 99 2.95 8.07 -9.09
N VAL A 100 1.71 7.72 -9.33
CA VAL A 100 0.64 7.83 -8.35
C VAL A 100 0.10 6.44 -8.03
N LEU A 101 0.06 6.12 -6.72
CA LEU A 101 -0.57 4.92 -6.23
C LEU A 101 -1.77 5.32 -5.36
N VAL A 102 -2.88 4.65 -5.57
CA VAL A 102 -4.11 4.87 -4.80
C VAL A 102 -4.24 3.78 -3.76
N TRP A 103 -4.38 4.19 -2.50
CA TRP A 103 -4.60 3.28 -1.39
C TRP A 103 -6.10 3.07 -1.15
N ASP A 104 -6.54 1.83 -1.14
CA ASP A 104 -7.89 1.45 -0.74
C ASP A 104 -7.82 0.73 0.61
N SER A 105 -8.17 1.43 1.69
CA SER A 105 -8.10 0.89 3.04
C SER A 105 -9.15 -0.19 3.32
N ASN A 106 -10.25 -0.18 2.58
CA ASN A 106 -11.32 -1.18 2.73
C ASN A 106 -10.92 -2.53 2.12
N ARG A 107 -10.23 -2.48 1.01
CA ARG A 107 -9.81 -3.68 0.28
C ARG A 107 -8.37 -4.08 0.55
N LEU A 108 -7.60 -3.25 1.24
CA LEU A 108 -6.17 -3.40 1.47
C LEU A 108 -5.41 -3.58 0.16
N THR A 109 -5.65 -2.68 -0.77
CA THR A 109 -5.02 -2.69 -2.09
C THR A 109 -4.32 -1.38 -2.40
N LEU A 110 -3.25 -1.47 -3.18
CA LEU A 110 -2.60 -0.34 -3.84
C LEU A 110 -2.84 -0.45 -5.33
N GLN A 111 -3.30 0.62 -5.95
CA GLN A 111 -3.50 0.65 -7.38
C GLN A 111 -2.50 1.56 -8.07
N LEU A 112 -1.76 1.01 -8.98
CA LEU A 112 -0.81 1.71 -9.85
C LEU A 112 -1.28 1.59 -11.30
N GLY A 113 -1.83 2.68 -11.84
CA GLY A 113 -2.44 2.63 -13.16
C GLY A 113 -3.59 1.62 -13.20
N ASP A 114 -3.53 0.69 -14.14
CA ASP A 114 -4.53 -0.37 -14.29
C ASP A 114 -4.29 -1.58 -13.39
N ARG A 115 -3.19 -1.58 -12.64
CA ARG A 115 -2.77 -2.73 -11.85
C ARG A 115 -3.11 -2.55 -10.39
N SER A 116 -3.75 -3.55 -9.82
CA SER A 116 -4.11 -3.62 -8.42
C SER A 116 -3.19 -4.60 -7.69
N TYR A 117 -2.59 -4.12 -6.61
CA TYR A 117 -1.72 -4.91 -5.73
C TYR A 117 -2.45 -5.19 -4.44
N LYS A 118 -2.55 -6.45 -4.09
CA LYS A 118 -3.23 -6.87 -2.86
C LYS A 118 -2.23 -7.07 -1.74
N LYS A 119 -2.57 -6.55 -0.56
CA LYS A 119 -1.78 -6.75 0.65
C LYS A 119 -1.80 -8.21 1.07
N ILE A 120 -0.62 -8.78 1.25
CA ILE A 120 -0.46 -10.18 1.65
C ILE A 120 0.10 -10.34 3.06
N SER A 121 0.76 -9.33 3.59
CA SER A 121 1.27 -9.35 4.95
C SER A 121 1.55 -7.95 5.46
N ASP A 122 1.55 -7.81 6.77
CA ASP A 122 2.12 -6.66 7.46
C ASP A 122 3.64 -6.78 7.52
N LEU A 123 4.31 -5.68 7.80
CA LEU A 123 5.75 -5.70 8.04
C LEU A 123 6.08 -6.30 9.40
#